data_86b3c0832d2fdc033064014a93dc4507
#
_entry.id   86b3c0832d2fdc033064014a93dc4507
#
_cell.length_a   1.000
_cell.length_b   1.000
_cell.length_c   1.000
_cell.angle_alpha   90.00
_cell.angle_beta   90.00
_cell.angle_gamma   90.00
#
_symmetry.space_group_name_H-M   'P 1'
#
loop_
_entity.id
_entity.type
_entity.pdbx_description
1 polymer ?
#
loop_
_entity_poly.entity_id
_entity_poly.type
_entity_poly.pdbx_seq_one_letter_code
_entity_poly.pdbx_strand_id
1 'polypeptide(L)'
;MNKIILTLSISLLVLTSCGGDKKEPIENNEPAIAVKVSGISADNNGEFVSASGKIEAENSANVSTRMMGYVTKVHIKVGQKVSAGQLLVSVNSTDLQAKKAQVEASILQATAGYNNAKKDYDRFVALFAQQSASQKELDDMTSRYEMAKAGLEGAKQMRNEVMAQFSYSNISAPFSGEVTNAFVKEGDMANPGMPLVSIEGASHLQVTAMVSESDITSIKNGMNVKVLVKSSNQEITGKVVEVSGSAKNTGGQYLVKVNLNNTGSKVLSGMFVNVQFPIANKLQVEKSQTDKVVVPQSALVQQGQLTGIYTIGNKNIAILRWLRIGKTFGNQVEVLSGLSANEQYIVSADGKLYNGAKISIQ
;
A
#
# COMPACT_ATOMS: atom_id res chain seq x y z
N MET A 1 26.84 91.02 12.99
CA MET A 1 27.38 91.94 14.02
C MET A 1 28.26 91.10 14.95
N ASN A 2 29.49 91.47 14.90
CA ASN A 2 30.53 91.47 15.96
C ASN A 2 31.02 90.12 16.47
N LYS A 3 32.21 89.77 16.11
CA LYS A 3 33.51 90.13 16.72
C LYS A 3 33.74 89.18 17.90
N ILE A 4 34.87 88.51 18.12
CA ILE A 4 36.28 88.86 18.13
C ILE A 4 37.02 87.56 18.35
N ILE A 5 37.92 87.04 17.54
CA ILE A 5 39.37 87.28 17.44
C ILE A 5 40.14 87.04 18.74
N LEU A 6 41.24 86.30 18.51
CA LEU A 6 42.51 86.32 19.24
C LEU A 6 42.69 85.27 20.27
N THR A 7 43.69 84.48 20.46
CA THR A 7 45.11 84.44 19.99
C THR A 7 45.67 83.11 20.37
N LEU A 8 46.45 82.40 19.55
CA LEU A 8 47.89 82.34 19.43
C LEU A 8 48.61 81.87 20.74
N SER A 9 49.16 80.68 20.71
CA SER A 9 50.58 80.46 21.06
C SER A 9 50.85 78.94 21.17
N ILE A 10 51.54 78.36 20.20
CA ILE A 10 52.86 77.75 20.20
C ILE A 10 53.23 77.07 21.52
N SER A 11 53.33 75.73 21.47
CA SER A 11 54.46 75.01 22.07
C SER A 11 54.64 73.65 21.39
N LEU A 12 55.71 73.57 20.68
CA LEU A 12 56.36 72.46 20.03
C LEU A 12 57.04 71.61 21.11
N LEU A 13 56.67 70.36 21.29
CA LEU A 13 57.53 69.40 22.01
C LEU A 13 57.40 68.03 21.36
N VAL A 14 58.48 67.71 20.70
CA VAL A 14 58.82 66.40 20.13
C VAL A 14 59.04 65.42 21.28
N LEU A 15 58.34 64.29 21.27
CA LEU A 15 58.81 63.05 21.90
C LEU A 15 58.56 61.90 20.97
N THR A 16 59.59 61.47 20.31
CA THR A 16 59.78 60.18 19.72
C THR A 16 59.73 59.13 20.83
N SER A 17 58.79 58.20 20.73
CA SER A 17 58.96 56.88 21.39
C SER A 17 58.55 55.81 20.41
N CYS A 18 59.52 55.17 19.85
CA CYS A 18 59.48 53.93 19.11
C CYS A 18 59.26 52.79 20.08
N GLY A 19 58.29 51.94 19.82
CA GLY A 19 58.05 50.72 20.62
C GLY A 19 57.01 49.89 19.92
N GLY A 20 57.31 49.35 18.76
CA GLY A 20 56.53 48.34 18.08
C GLY A 20 56.82 46.98 18.68
N ASP A 21 56.10 46.58 19.70
CA ASP A 21 56.04 45.16 20.08
C ASP A 21 55.34 44.37 19.01
N LYS A 22 56.17 43.75 18.16
CA LYS A 22 55.72 42.56 17.42
C LYS A 22 55.36 41.50 18.45
N LYS A 23 54.07 41.36 18.76
CA LYS A 23 53.59 40.17 19.37
C LYS A 23 53.91 38.99 18.43
N GLU A 24 54.97 38.27 18.73
CA GLU A 24 55.21 36.94 18.19
C GLU A 24 54.00 36.08 18.51
N PRO A 25 53.54 35.26 17.56
CA PRO A 25 52.48 34.32 17.84
C PRO A 25 52.96 33.40 18.97
N ILE A 26 52.26 33.39 20.08
CA ILE A 26 52.46 32.40 21.15
C ILE A 26 52.30 31.03 20.49
N GLU A 27 53.38 30.33 20.23
CA GLU A 27 53.35 28.91 19.91
C GLU A 27 52.77 28.17 21.09
N ASN A 28 51.48 27.84 21.00
CA ASN A 28 50.83 27.05 22.02
C ASN A 28 51.40 25.63 21.94
N ASN A 29 52.28 25.31 22.91
CA ASN A 29 53.03 24.05 22.97
C ASN A 29 52.20 22.93 23.65
N GLU A 30 50.87 23.05 23.63
CA GLU A 30 49.99 22.00 24.12
C GLU A 30 50.03 20.75 23.19
N PRO A 31 50.01 19.54 23.78
CA PRO A 31 50.01 18.32 22.99
C PRO A 31 48.78 18.28 22.06
N ALA A 32 48.99 17.84 20.82
CA ALA A 32 47.89 17.75 19.83
C ALA A 32 46.86 16.72 20.28
N ILE A 33 45.61 17.08 20.27
CA ILE A 33 44.47 16.22 20.60
C ILE A 33 44.19 15.28 19.42
N ALA A 34 44.18 13.98 19.66
CA ALA A 34 43.85 13.01 18.65
C ALA A 34 42.36 13.07 18.28
N VAL A 35 42.07 13.16 16.98
CA VAL A 35 40.70 13.31 16.48
C VAL A 35 40.41 12.36 15.33
N LYS A 36 39.19 11.87 15.28
CA LYS A 36 38.64 11.17 14.10
C LYS A 36 37.89 12.15 13.26
N VAL A 37 38.20 12.17 11.96
CA VAL A 37 37.60 13.07 10.99
C VAL A 37 36.71 12.29 10.01
N SER A 38 35.65 12.91 9.54
CA SER A 38 34.83 12.41 8.46
C SER A 38 34.67 13.48 7.40
N GLY A 39 34.70 13.05 6.16
CA GLY A 39 34.24 13.90 5.06
C GLY A 39 32.71 13.94 5.07
N ILE A 40 32.13 15.00 4.53
CA ILE A 40 30.70 15.06 4.29
C ILE A 40 30.39 14.01 3.21
N SER A 41 29.78 12.93 3.58
CA SER A 41 29.15 12.03 2.63
C SER A 41 27.88 12.72 2.15
N ALA A 42 27.84 13.12 0.91
CA ALA A 42 26.56 13.26 0.22
C ALA A 42 25.94 11.86 0.30
N ASP A 43 24.95 11.68 1.17
CA ASP A 43 24.30 10.39 1.34
C ASP A 43 23.57 10.11 0.03
N ASN A 44 24.19 9.30 -0.82
CA ASN A 44 23.63 8.76 -2.05
C ASN A 44 22.57 7.68 -1.75
N ASN A 45 21.87 7.77 -0.63
CA ASN A 45 20.61 7.10 -0.45
C ASN A 45 19.63 7.77 -1.41
N GLY A 46 19.46 7.13 -2.58
CA GLY A 46 18.57 7.62 -3.63
C GLY A 46 17.27 8.13 -3.01
N GLU A 47 16.87 9.33 -3.41
CA GLU A 47 15.63 9.93 -2.92
C GLU A 47 14.50 8.93 -3.15
N PHE A 48 13.84 8.52 -2.08
CA PHE A 48 12.65 7.68 -2.15
C PHE A 48 11.50 8.37 -1.44
N VAL A 49 10.32 8.22 -2.01
CA VAL A 49 9.07 8.53 -1.33
C VAL A 49 8.70 7.34 -0.47
N SER A 50 8.41 7.61 0.78
CA SER A 50 8.00 6.59 1.75
C SER A 50 6.52 6.70 2.02
N ALA A 51 5.78 5.60 1.84
CA ALA A 51 4.36 5.53 2.12
C ALA A 51 4.02 4.37 3.03
N SER A 52 3.12 4.59 3.97
CA SER A 52 2.57 3.52 4.80
C SER A 52 1.53 2.73 4.02
N GLY A 53 1.54 1.42 4.18
CA GLY A 53 0.60 0.51 3.55
C GLY A 53 0.26 -0.69 4.42
N LYS A 54 -0.64 -1.51 3.90
CA LYS A 54 -1.08 -2.76 4.51
C LYS A 54 -0.98 -3.88 3.49
N ILE A 55 -0.52 -5.04 3.91
CA ILE A 55 -0.53 -6.24 3.08
C ILE A 55 -1.95 -6.80 3.06
N GLU A 56 -2.42 -7.13 1.88
CA GLU A 56 -3.72 -7.73 1.63
C GLU A 56 -3.57 -8.87 0.61
N ALA A 57 -4.46 -9.85 0.67
CA ALA A 57 -4.54 -10.83 -0.39
C ALA A 57 -5.07 -10.17 -1.68
N GLU A 58 -4.52 -10.52 -2.83
CA GLU A 58 -5.01 -10.05 -4.13
C GLU A 58 -6.49 -10.42 -4.34
N ASN A 59 -6.85 -11.64 -3.94
CA ASN A 59 -8.23 -12.13 -3.96
C ASN A 59 -8.74 -12.25 -2.53
N SER A 60 -9.77 -11.48 -2.19
CA SER A 60 -10.48 -11.54 -0.92
C SER A 60 -11.98 -11.50 -1.18
N ALA A 61 -12.75 -12.33 -0.50
CA ALA A 61 -14.21 -12.36 -0.61
C ALA A 61 -14.87 -12.58 0.74
N ASN A 62 -15.88 -11.76 1.01
CA ASN A 62 -16.87 -12.00 2.05
C ASN A 62 -18.06 -12.75 1.42
N VAL A 63 -18.09 -14.07 1.61
CA VAL A 63 -19.10 -14.92 1.03
C VAL A 63 -20.39 -14.78 1.83
N SER A 64 -21.50 -14.48 1.13
CA SER A 64 -22.83 -14.29 1.72
C SER A 64 -23.86 -15.14 1.00
N THR A 65 -25.09 -15.22 1.55
CA THR A 65 -26.24 -15.82 0.89
C THR A 65 -27.20 -14.78 0.36
N ARG A 66 -28.05 -15.17 -0.61
CA ARG A 66 -29.19 -14.35 -1.11
C ARG A 66 -30.53 -14.75 -0.50
N MET A 67 -30.55 -15.81 0.32
CA MET A 67 -31.75 -16.26 0.97
C MET A 67 -31.68 -16.11 2.49
N MET A 68 -32.84 -15.98 3.11
CA MET A 68 -32.98 -16.01 4.56
C MET A 68 -33.26 -17.45 5.01
N GLY A 69 -32.62 -17.87 6.11
CA GLY A 69 -32.86 -19.19 6.71
C GLY A 69 -31.85 -19.50 7.81
N TYR A 70 -32.12 -20.56 8.57
CA TYR A 70 -31.19 -21.00 9.60
C TYR A 70 -29.99 -21.74 9.00
N VAL A 71 -28.80 -21.45 9.52
CA VAL A 71 -27.59 -22.23 9.22
C VAL A 71 -27.74 -23.62 9.80
N THR A 72 -27.77 -24.61 8.90
CA THR A 72 -27.89 -26.02 9.31
C THR A 72 -26.55 -26.63 9.62
N LYS A 73 -25.50 -26.22 8.91
CA LYS A 73 -24.15 -26.74 9.11
C LYS A 73 -23.09 -25.79 8.63
N VAL A 74 -22.00 -25.68 9.41
CA VAL A 74 -20.76 -25.00 9.02
C VAL A 74 -19.70 -26.06 8.76
N HIS A 75 -19.24 -26.18 7.49
CA HIS A 75 -18.35 -27.26 7.04
C HIS A 75 -16.87 -26.93 7.13
N ILE A 76 -16.53 -25.72 7.62
CA ILE A 76 -15.16 -25.19 7.63
C ILE A 76 -14.76 -24.67 9.02
N LYS A 77 -13.47 -24.50 9.20
CA LYS A 77 -12.87 -23.84 10.37
C LYS A 77 -12.00 -22.67 9.92
N VAL A 78 -11.87 -21.66 10.78
CA VAL A 78 -10.92 -20.55 10.57
C VAL A 78 -9.50 -21.13 10.49
N GLY A 79 -8.72 -20.65 9.51
CA GLY A 79 -7.39 -21.18 9.18
C GLY A 79 -7.38 -22.39 8.24
N GLN A 80 -8.56 -22.91 7.85
CA GLN A 80 -8.65 -24.03 6.92
C GLN A 80 -8.46 -23.57 5.47
N LYS A 81 -7.65 -24.32 4.72
CA LYS A 81 -7.55 -24.16 3.26
C LYS A 81 -8.75 -24.78 2.58
N VAL A 82 -9.31 -24.06 1.61
CA VAL A 82 -10.48 -24.48 0.83
C VAL A 82 -10.17 -24.35 -0.67
N SER A 83 -10.80 -25.23 -1.44
CA SER A 83 -10.73 -25.20 -2.91
C SER A 83 -11.93 -24.45 -3.49
N ALA A 84 -11.80 -23.90 -4.70
CA ALA A 84 -12.92 -23.32 -5.43
C ALA A 84 -14.06 -24.33 -5.56
N GLY A 85 -15.31 -23.90 -5.29
CA GLY A 85 -16.51 -24.75 -5.28
C GLY A 85 -16.70 -25.60 -4.01
N GLN A 86 -15.76 -25.62 -3.08
CA GLN A 86 -15.91 -26.35 -1.81
C GLN A 86 -17.05 -25.77 -0.98
N LEU A 87 -17.93 -26.64 -0.45
CA LEU A 87 -19.05 -26.26 0.40
C LEU A 87 -18.54 -25.70 1.74
N LEU A 88 -19.01 -24.52 2.10
CA LEU A 88 -18.61 -23.80 3.33
C LEU A 88 -19.69 -23.82 4.38
N VAL A 89 -20.92 -23.43 4.00
CA VAL A 89 -22.05 -23.29 4.88
C VAL A 89 -23.30 -23.81 4.18
N SER A 90 -24.13 -24.54 4.90
CA SER A 90 -25.45 -24.96 4.45
C SER A 90 -26.54 -24.23 5.24
N VAL A 91 -27.52 -23.68 4.51
CA VAL A 91 -28.69 -23.00 5.05
C VAL A 91 -29.92 -23.92 4.82
N ASN A 92 -30.86 -23.91 5.74
CA ASN A 92 -32.09 -24.68 5.62
C ASN A 92 -32.82 -24.39 4.30
N SER A 93 -33.11 -25.45 3.55
CA SER A 93 -33.75 -25.40 2.25
C SER A 93 -35.02 -26.25 2.16
N THR A 94 -35.64 -26.53 3.29
CA THR A 94 -36.86 -27.40 3.35
C THR A 94 -37.97 -26.85 2.43
N ASP A 95 -38.20 -25.55 2.44
CA ASP A 95 -39.23 -24.92 1.60
C ASP A 95 -38.90 -25.06 0.09
N LEU A 96 -37.61 -24.99 -0.24
CA LEU A 96 -37.16 -25.21 -1.63
C LEU A 96 -37.32 -26.68 -2.05
N GLN A 97 -37.12 -27.64 -1.12
CA GLN A 97 -37.36 -29.05 -1.40
C GLN A 97 -38.85 -29.32 -1.70
N ALA A 98 -39.77 -28.73 -0.92
CA ALA A 98 -41.19 -28.81 -1.18
C ALA A 98 -41.55 -28.17 -2.55
N LYS A 99 -41.02 -27.00 -2.86
CA LYS A 99 -41.23 -26.33 -4.15
C LYS A 99 -40.66 -27.15 -5.31
N LYS A 100 -39.51 -27.79 -5.15
CA LYS A 100 -38.91 -28.69 -6.13
C LYS A 100 -39.84 -29.86 -6.43
N ALA A 101 -40.38 -30.52 -5.38
CA ALA A 101 -41.30 -31.65 -5.53
C ALA A 101 -42.57 -31.23 -6.29
N GLN A 102 -43.12 -30.05 -6.00
CA GLN A 102 -44.30 -29.50 -6.72
C GLN A 102 -44.00 -29.28 -8.22
N VAL A 103 -42.84 -28.69 -8.54
CA VAL A 103 -42.46 -28.44 -9.94
C VAL A 103 -42.15 -29.74 -10.66
N GLU A 104 -41.56 -30.73 -10.02
CA GLU A 104 -41.34 -32.07 -10.59
C GLU A 104 -42.68 -32.76 -10.93
N ALA A 105 -43.70 -32.64 -10.06
CA ALA A 105 -45.02 -33.12 -10.36
C ALA A 105 -45.66 -32.39 -11.60
N SER A 106 -45.46 -31.06 -11.72
CA SER A 106 -45.88 -30.28 -12.87
C SER A 106 -45.22 -30.73 -14.17
N ILE A 107 -43.92 -31.06 -14.11
CA ILE A 107 -43.17 -31.59 -15.27
C ILE A 107 -43.75 -32.97 -15.69
N LEU A 108 -44.06 -33.86 -14.73
CA LEU A 108 -44.69 -35.15 -15.04
C LEU A 108 -46.05 -34.96 -15.75
N GLN A 109 -46.90 -34.05 -15.26
CA GLN A 109 -48.18 -33.72 -15.86
C GLN A 109 -48.01 -33.17 -17.29
N ALA A 110 -47.13 -32.19 -17.46
CA ALA A 110 -46.84 -31.58 -18.78
C ALA A 110 -46.24 -32.60 -19.75
N THR A 111 -45.38 -33.51 -19.26
CA THR A 111 -44.79 -34.61 -20.06
C THR A 111 -45.86 -35.54 -20.58
N ALA A 112 -46.85 -35.93 -19.73
CA ALA A 112 -47.96 -36.79 -20.12
C ALA A 112 -48.82 -36.08 -21.23
N GLY A 113 -49.14 -34.79 -21.04
CA GLY A 113 -49.85 -33.96 -22.04
C GLY A 113 -49.12 -33.88 -23.38
N TYR A 114 -47.81 -33.61 -23.32
CA TYR A 114 -46.96 -33.57 -24.50
C TYR A 114 -46.93 -34.92 -25.25
N ASN A 115 -46.73 -36.01 -24.52
CA ASN A 115 -46.69 -37.35 -25.12
C ASN A 115 -48.03 -37.71 -25.80
N ASN A 116 -49.19 -37.33 -25.22
CA ASN A 116 -50.51 -37.55 -25.81
C ASN A 116 -50.67 -36.69 -27.08
N ALA A 117 -50.43 -35.39 -26.99
CA ALA A 117 -50.53 -34.47 -28.12
C ALA A 117 -49.59 -34.87 -29.26
N LYS A 118 -48.39 -35.34 -28.93
CA LYS A 118 -47.43 -35.85 -29.93
C LYS A 118 -47.94 -37.08 -30.66
N LYS A 119 -48.49 -38.08 -29.92
CA LYS A 119 -49.08 -39.27 -30.55
C LYS A 119 -50.26 -38.93 -31.47
N ASP A 120 -51.10 -37.98 -31.09
CA ASP A 120 -52.23 -37.53 -31.91
C ASP A 120 -51.71 -36.79 -33.16
N TYR A 121 -50.74 -35.89 -33.00
CA TYR A 121 -50.08 -35.21 -34.12
C TYR A 121 -49.43 -36.21 -35.10
N ASP A 122 -48.62 -37.13 -34.60
CA ASP A 122 -47.95 -38.14 -35.45
C ASP A 122 -48.98 -39.01 -36.22
N ARG A 123 -50.12 -39.36 -35.58
CA ARG A 123 -51.21 -40.08 -36.20
C ARG A 123 -51.87 -39.29 -37.33
N PHE A 124 -52.21 -38.01 -37.09
CA PHE A 124 -52.85 -37.16 -38.08
C PHE A 124 -51.94 -36.78 -39.22
N VAL A 125 -50.64 -36.66 -39.01
CA VAL A 125 -49.64 -36.55 -40.09
C VAL A 125 -49.70 -37.76 -41.01
N ALA A 126 -49.79 -38.99 -40.48
CA ALA A 126 -49.91 -40.21 -41.29
C ALA A 126 -51.26 -40.32 -42.02
N LEU A 127 -52.36 -39.96 -41.37
CA LEU A 127 -53.68 -39.95 -41.99
C LEU A 127 -53.81 -38.91 -43.12
N PHE A 128 -53.26 -37.73 -42.94
CA PHE A 128 -53.19 -36.68 -43.94
C PHE A 128 -52.36 -37.12 -45.15
N ALA A 129 -51.24 -37.75 -44.96
CA ALA A 129 -50.43 -38.34 -46.04
C ALA A 129 -51.18 -39.38 -46.85
N GLN A 130 -52.19 -40.10 -46.28
CA GLN A 130 -53.04 -41.05 -46.88
C GLN A 130 -54.38 -40.45 -47.39
N GLN A 131 -54.49 -39.11 -47.39
CA GLN A 131 -55.74 -38.36 -47.79
C GLN A 131 -56.97 -38.73 -46.94
N SER A 132 -56.75 -39.26 -45.69
CA SER A 132 -57.78 -39.72 -44.78
C SER A 132 -58.10 -38.72 -43.67
N ALA A 133 -57.46 -37.55 -43.69
CA ALA A 133 -57.68 -36.41 -42.79
C ALA A 133 -57.63 -35.11 -43.55
N SER A 134 -58.36 -34.07 -43.11
CA SER A 134 -58.38 -32.75 -43.69
C SER A 134 -57.20 -31.91 -43.20
N GLN A 135 -56.79 -30.88 -43.93
CA GLN A 135 -55.77 -29.92 -43.53
C GLN A 135 -56.12 -29.27 -42.19
N LYS A 136 -57.37 -28.93 -41.97
CA LYS A 136 -57.83 -28.31 -40.72
C LYS A 136 -57.58 -29.22 -39.50
N GLU A 137 -57.87 -30.52 -39.62
CA GLU A 137 -57.61 -31.48 -38.52
C GLU A 137 -56.14 -31.63 -38.24
N LEU A 138 -55.24 -31.62 -39.22
CA LEU A 138 -53.82 -31.64 -39.05
C LEU A 138 -53.32 -30.35 -38.36
N ASP A 139 -53.80 -29.17 -38.79
CA ASP A 139 -53.45 -27.89 -38.21
C ASP A 139 -53.92 -27.80 -36.74
N ASP A 140 -55.08 -28.32 -36.40
CA ASP A 140 -55.60 -28.39 -35.02
C ASP A 140 -54.71 -29.26 -34.14
N MET A 141 -54.28 -30.44 -34.66
CA MET A 141 -53.37 -31.33 -33.90
C MET A 141 -51.95 -30.76 -33.80
N THR A 142 -51.49 -30.08 -34.84
CA THR A 142 -50.18 -29.36 -34.80
C THR A 142 -50.20 -28.30 -33.72
N SER A 143 -51.24 -27.47 -33.69
CA SER A 143 -51.39 -26.43 -32.68
C SER A 143 -51.43 -26.99 -31.26
N ARG A 144 -52.17 -28.11 -31.03
CA ARG A 144 -52.22 -28.80 -29.74
C ARG A 144 -50.85 -29.36 -29.31
N TYR A 145 -50.12 -29.96 -30.25
CA TYR A 145 -48.79 -30.48 -30.01
C TYR A 145 -47.83 -29.35 -29.65
N GLU A 146 -47.85 -28.24 -30.39
CA GLU A 146 -47.00 -27.09 -30.11
C GLU A 146 -47.31 -26.44 -28.74
N MET A 147 -48.59 -26.30 -28.38
CA MET A 147 -48.99 -25.82 -27.06
C MET A 147 -48.54 -26.75 -25.96
N ALA A 148 -48.67 -28.06 -26.10
CA ALA A 148 -48.24 -29.04 -25.11
C ALA A 148 -46.72 -29.06 -24.98
N LYS A 149 -45.98 -28.90 -26.09
CA LYS A 149 -44.52 -28.78 -26.12
C LYS A 149 -44.05 -27.53 -25.38
N ALA A 150 -44.68 -26.38 -25.64
CA ALA A 150 -44.40 -25.13 -24.95
C ALA A 150 -44.67 -25.23 -23.43
N GLY A 151 -45.81 -25.90 -23.08
CA GLY A 151 -46.15 -26.14 -21.68
C GLY A 151 -45.11 -27.00 -20.91
N LEU A 152 -44.61 -28.06 -21.56
CA LEU A 152 -43.53 -28.88 -20.99
C LEU A 152 -42.25 -28.09 -20.82
N GLU A 153 -41.88 -27.28 -21.81
CA GLU A 153 -40.70 -26.44 -21.74
C GLU A 153 -40.83 -25.39 -20.61
N GLY A 154 -41.98 -24.75 -20.47
CA GLY A 154 -42.27 -23.84 -19.35
C GLY A 154 -42.11 -24.50 -17.98
N ALA A 155 -42.64 -25.73 -17.82
CA ALA A 155 -42.46 -26.49 -16.57
C ALA A 155 -40.97 -26.82 -16.27
N LYS A 156 -40.18 -27.13 -17.31
CA LYS A 156 -38.72 -27.33 -17.16
C LYS A 156 -38.02 -26.06 -16.76
N GLN A 157 -38.40 -24.89 -17.27
CA GLN A 157 -37.80 -23.61 -16.88
C GLN A 157 -38.12 -23.27 -15.41
N MET A 158 -39.34 -23.57 -14.92
CA MET A 158 -39.67 -23.45 -13.50
C MET A 158 -38.75 -24.32 -12.61
N ARG A 159 -38.40 -25.55 -13.04
CA ARG A 159 -37.44 -26.38 -12.33
C ARG A 159 -36.06 -25.72 -12.27
N ASN A 160 -35.59 -25.18 -13.38
CA ASN A 160 -34.30 -24.51 -13.45
C ASN A 160 -34.25 -23.30 -12.50
N GLU A 161 -35.34 -22.54 -12.38
CA GLU A 161 -35.45 -21.45 -11.41
C GLU A 161 -35.30 -21.95 -9.97
N VAL A 162 -36.04 -23.01 -9.58
CA VAL A 162 -35.95 -23.61 -8.25
C VAL A 162 -34.54 -24.15 -7.99
N MET A 163 -33.92 -24.80 -8.97
CA MET A 163 -32.55 -25.32 -8.84
C MET A 163 -31.54 -24.19 -8.68
N ALA A 164 -31.70 -23.05 -9.35
CA ALA A 164 -30.86 -21.88 -9.14
C ALA A 164 -30.97 -21.34 -7.69
N GLN A 165 -32.18 -21.40 -7.09
CA GLN A 165 -32.38 -20.99 -5.69
C GLN A 165 -31.66 -21.92 -4.71
N PHE A 166 -31.49 -23.22 -5.00
CA PHE A 166 -30.71 -24.13 -4.19
C PHE A 166 -29.24 -23.74 -4.06
N SER A 167 -28.67 -23.11 -5.05
CA SER A 167 -27.29 -22.63 -4.98
C SER A 167 -27.09 -21.60 -3.87
N TYR A 168 -28.14 -20.88 -3.48
CA TYR A 168 -28.11 -19.90 -2.39
C TYR A 168 -28.19 -20.53 -1.00
N SER A 169 -28.66 -21.80 -0.91
CA SER A 169 -28.66 -22.56 0.34
C SER A 169 -27.37 -23.31 0.60
N ASN A 170 -26.59 -23.59 -0.43
CA ASN A 170 -25.31 -24.27 -0.38
C ASN A 170 -24.17 -23.30 -0.75
N ILE A 171 -23.70 -22.61 0.23
CA ILE A 171 -22.71 -21.54 0.07
C ILE A 171 -21.33 -22.17 -0.11
N SER A 172 -20.70 -21.96 -1.26
CA SER A 172 -19.40 -22.50 -1.63
C SER A 172 -18.36 -21.42 -1.85
N ALA A 173 -17.08 -21.82 -1.80
CA ALA A 173 -15.94 -20.96 -2.01
C ALA A 173 -15.87 -20.48 -3.49
N PRO A 174 -15.78 -19.17 -3.77
CA PRO A 174 -15.69 -18.65 -5.12
C PRO A 174 -14.31 -18.92 -5.77
N PHE A 175 -13.27 -19.07 -4.95
CA PHE A 175 -11.90 -19.38 -5.36
C PHE A 175 -11.19 -20.19 -4.27
N SER A 176 -10.03 -20.75 -4.60
CA SER A 176 -9.21 -21.48 -3.63
C SER A 176 -8.44 -20.50 -2.74
N GLY A 177 -8.47 -20.72 -1.43
CA GLY A 177 -7.87 -19.83 -0.45
C GLY A 177 -7.88 -20.39 0.96
N GLU A 178 -7.72 -19.50 1.94
CA GLU A 178 -7.81 -19.83 3.37
C GLU A 178 -8.98 -19.08 4.01
N VAL A 179 -9.69 -19.73 4.90
CA VAL A 179 -10.78 -19.13 5.67
C VAL A 179 -10.19 -18.21 6.73
N THR A 180 -10.38 -16.92 6.60
CA THR A 180 -9.88 -15.93 7.56
C THR A 180 -10.86 -15.66 8.67
N ASN A 181 -12.18 -15.76 8.39
CA ASN A 181 -13.21 -15.59 9.41
C ASN A 181 -14.48 -16.40 9.09
N ALA A 182 -15.18 -16.84 10.14
CA ALA A 182 -16.52 -17.39 10.07
C ALA A 182 -17.42 -16.55 10.98
N PHE A 183 -18.38 -15.85 10.39
CA PHE A 183 -19.27 -14.90 11.09
C PHE A 183 -20.53 -15.57 11.64
N VAL A 184 -20.78 -16.83 11.27
CA VAL A 184 -21.98 -17.57 11.64
C VAL A 184 -21.64 -18.92 12.25
N LYS A 185 -22.55 -19.42 13.07
CA LYS A 185 -22.54 -20.75 13.70
C LYS A 185 -23.78 -21.53 13.29
N GLU A 186 -23.75 -22.85 13.53
CA GLU A 186 -24.92 -23.70 13.36
C GLU A 186 -26.06 -23.21 14.27
N GLY A 187 -27.25 -23.04 13.70
CA GLY A 187 -28.43 -22.49 14.35
C GLY A 187 -28.62 -20.97 14.16
N ASP A 188 -27.62 -20.25 13.72
CA ASP A 188 -27.75 -18.81 13.47
C ASP A 188 -28.68 -18.51 12.26
N MET A 189 -29.30 -17.34 12.27
CA MET A 189 -30.08 -16.85 11.12
C MET A 189 -29.18 -16.21 10.09
N ALA A 190 -29.14 -16.79 8.90
CA ALA A 190 -28.50 -16.17 7.73
C ALA A 190 -29.49 -15.21 7.04
N ASN A 191 -29.02 -14.00 6.72
CA ASN A 191 -29.80 -12.98 6.03
C ASN A 191 -29.10 -12.55 4.72
N PRO A 192 -29.85 -12.15 3.69
CA PRO A 192 -29.29 -11.68 2.44
C PRO A 192 -28.31 -10.53 2.65
N GLY A 193 -27.12 -10.65 2.02
CA GLY A 193 -26.07 -9.62 2.07
C GLY A 193 -25.19 -9.63 3.31
N MET A 194 -25.55 -10.36 4.36
CA MET A 194 -24.66 -10.52 5.51
C MET A 194 -23.51 -11.49 5.20
N PRO A 195 -22.26 -11.14 5.53
CA PRO A 195 -21.14 -12.05 5.34
C PRO A 195 -21.28 -13.27 6.26
N LEU A 196 -21.12 -14.45 5.71
CA LEU A 196 -21.11 -15.71 6.46
C LEU A 196 -19.68 -16.20 6.71
N VAL A 197 -18.81 -16.09 5.71
CA VAL A 197 -17.43 -16.55 5.74
C VAL A 197 -16.56 -15.57 4.96
N SER A 198 -15.39 -15.24 5.49
CA SER A 198 -14.33 -14.54 4.74
C SER A 198 -13.29 -15.53 4.26
N ILE A 199 -12.90 -15.38 2.98
CA ILE A 199 -11.86 -16.20 2.36
C ILE A 199 -10.85 -15.26 1.71
N GLU A 200 -9.57 -15.55 1.90
CA GLU A 200 -8.46 -14.87 1.23
C GLU A 200 -7.62 -15.85 0.41
N GLY A 201 -7.22 -15.43 -0.78
CA GLY A 201 -6.35 -16.22 -1.66
C GLY A 201 -4.94 -16.30 -1.07
N ALA A 202 -4.44 -17.51 -0.89
CA ALA A 202 -3.14 -17.76 -0.24
C ALA A 202 -1.92 -17.48 -1.14
N SER A 203 -2.11 -17.32 -2.46
CA SER A 203 -1.00 -17.37 -3.43
C SER A 203 -0.42 -16.01 -3.82
N HIS A 204 -1.16 -14.93 -3.71
CA HIS A 204 -0.71 -13.61 -4.15
C HIS A 204 -1.05 -12.56 -3.12
N LEU A 205 -0.01 -11.99 -2.50
CA LEU A 205 -0.13 -10.87 -1.59
C LEU A 205 0.23 -9.58 -2.31
N GLN A 206 -0.53 -8.54 -2.05
CA GLN A 206 -0.29 -7.18 -2.52
C GLN A 206 -0.23 -6.22 -1.34
N VAL A 207 0.40 -5.09 -1.54
CA VAL A 207 0.35 -3.97 -0.59
C VAL A 207 -0.55 -2.89 -1.16
N THR A 208 -1.48 -2.43 -0.34
CA THR A 208 -2.22 -1.19 -0.59
C THR A 208 -1.56 -0.08 0.20
N ALA A 209 -0.83 0.81 -0.47
CA ALA A 209 -0.13 1.94 0.11
C ALA A 209 -0.90 3.24 -0.13
N MET A 210 -0.85 4.15 0.85
CA MET A 210 -1.45 5.48 0.77
C MET A 210 -0.36 6.52 0.55
N VAL A 211 -0.45 7.23 -0.57
CA VAL A 211 0.55 8.20 -1.03
C VAL A 211 -0.05 9.60 -1.05
N SER A 212 0.74 10.60 -0.67
CA SER A 212 0.31 12.01 -0.67
C SER A 212 0.14 12.55 -2.10
N GLU A 213 -0.64 13.63 -2.24
CA GLU A 213 -0.83 14.32 -3.52
C GLU A 213 0.49 14.88 -4.08
N SER A 214 1.39 15.32 -3.20
CA SER A 214 2.71 15.84 -3.61
C SER A 214 3.58 14.78 -4.29
N ASP A 215 3.42 13.53 -3.91
CA ASP A 215 4.32 12.44 -4.27
C ASP A 215 3.79 11.54 -5.38
N ILE A 216 2.46 11.48 -5.54
CA ILE A 216 1.81 10.55 -6.48
C ILE A 216 2.25 10.75 -7.93
N THR A 217 2.55 12.00 -8.31
CA THR A 217 2.99 12.34 -9.67
C THR A 217 4.31 11.66 -10.07
N SER A 218 5.11 11.27 -9.07
CA SER A 218 6.41 10.60 -9.25
C SER A 218 6.28 9.08 -9.38
N ILE A 219 5.12 8.51 -9.03
CA ILE A 219 4.88 7.06 -9.00
C ILE A 219 4.20 6.60 -10.28
N LYS A 220 4.74 5.56 -10.89
CA LYS A 220 4.22 5.00 -12.16
C LYS A 220 4.01 3.50 -12.05
N ASN A 221 3.04 2.99 -12.82
CA ASN A 221 2.86 1.55 -12.99
C ASN A 221 4.15 0.91 -13.52
N GLY A 222 4.46 -0.28 -13.01
CA GLY A 222 5.64 -1.03 -13.38
C GLY A 222 6.92 -0.68 -12.59
N MET A 223 6.87 0.32 -11.70
CA MET A 223 8.00 0.72 -10.86
C MET A 223 8.33 -0.38 -9.84
N ASN A 224 9.61 -0.72 -9.72
CA ASN A 224 10.09 -1.61 -8.66
C ASN A 224 10.24 -0.83 -7.37
N VAL A 225 9.77 -1.41 -6.27
CA VAL A 225 9.75 -0.78 -4.94
C VAL A 225 10.31 -1.72 -3.89
N LYS A 226 10.78 -1.15 -2.78
CA LYS A 226 11.14 -1.89 -1.58
C LYS A 226 10.04 -1.76 -0.55
N VAL A 227 9.67 -2.88 0.04
CA VAL A 227 8.62 -2.98 1.05
C VAL A 227 9.23 -3.49 2.34
N LEU A 228 9.21 -2.67 3.37
CA LEU A 228 9.70 -3.00 4.70
C LEU A 228 8.53 -3.43 5.58
N VAL A 229 8.50 -4.70 5.98
CA VAL A 229 7.51 -5.25 6.92
C VAL A 229 7.87 -4.84 8.33
N LYS A 230 7.07 -3.97 8.97
CA LYS A 230 7.39 -3.39 10.28
C LYS A 230 7.54 -4.43 11.40
N SER A 231 6.75 -5.49 11.37
CA SER A 231 6.73 -6.52 12.44
C SER A 231 7.96 -7.42 12.44
N SER A 232 8.55 -7.68 11.27
CA SER A 232 9.69 -8.61 11.11
C SER A 232 10.97 -7.93 10.67
N ASN A 233 10.93 -6.62 10.40
CA ASN A 233 12.02 -5.84 9.81
C ASN A 233 12.58 -6.46 8.51
N GLN A 234 11.72 -7.21 7.81
CA GLN A 234 12.08 -7.89 6.56
C GLN A 234 11.85 -6.95 5.38
N GLU A 235 12.84 -6.85 4.50
CA GLU A 235 12.74 -6.13 3.24
C GLU A 235 12.31 -7.10 2.12
N ILE A 236 11.26 -6.73 1.39
CA ILE A 236 10.69 -7.48 0.27
C ILE A 236 10.66 -6.56 -0.94
N THR A 237 10.95 -7.09 -2.11
CA THR A 237 10.80 -6.36 -3.35
C THR A 237 9.37 -6.52 -3.89
N GLY A 238 8.86 -5.45 -4.48
CA GLY A 238 7.54 -5.46 -5.12
C GLY A 238 7.53 -4.62 -6.39
N LYS A 239 6.43 -4.72 -7.12
CA LYS A 239 6.21 -3.97 -8.35
C LYS A 239 4.86 -3.25 -8.28
N VAL A 240 4.84 -1.96 -8.60
CA VAL A 240 3.60 -1.17 -8.70
C VAL A 240 2.76 -1.71 -9.85
N VAL A 241 1.53 -2.10 -9.56
CA VAL A 241 0.57 -2.64 -10.55
C VAL A 241 -0.59 -1.70 -10.82
N GLU A 242 -0.95 -0.87 -9.82
CA GLU A 242 -2.06 0.06 -9.96
C GLU A 242 -1.76 1.36 -9.20
N VAL A 243 -2.05 2.48 -9.82
CA VAL A 243 -2.00 3.82 -9.22
C VAL A 243 -3.38 4.44 -9.38
N SER A 244 -4.06 4.74 -8.28
CA SER A 244 -5.38 5.36 -8.31
C SER A 244 -5.31 6.76 -8.90
N GLY A 245 -6.24 7.07 -9.79
CA GLY A 245 -6.40 8.43 -10.35
C GLY A 245 -7.24 9.38 -9.48
N SER A 246 -7.71 8.95 -8.30
CA SER A 246 -8.57 9.77 -7.44
C SER A 246 -8.29 9.52 -5.96
N ALA A 247 -8.32 10.58 -5.18
CA ALA A 247 -8.18 10.58 -3.72
C ALA A 247 -9.51 10.90 -2.99
N LYS A 248 -10.67 10.82 -3.71
CA LYS A 248 -11.96 11.32 -3.22
C LYS A 248 -12.46 10.62 -1.94
N ASN A 249 -12.21 9.32 -1.80
CA ASN A 249 -12.73 8.50 -0.68
C ASN A 249 -11.64 8.10 0.32
N THR A 250 -10.45 8.67 0.24
CA THR A 250 -9.24 8.25 0.97
C THR A 250 -8.63 9.38 1.79
N GLY A 251 -9.40 10.43 2.08
CA GLY A 251 -8.91 11.57 2.87
C GLY A 251 -7.80 12.37 2.18
N GLY A 252 -7.82 12.47 0.85
CA GLY A 252 -6.81 13.20 0.09
C GLY A 252 -5.54 12.41 -0.22
N GLN A 253 -5.52 11.12 0.06
CA GLN A 253 -4.41 10.23 -0.28
C GLN A 253 -4.73 9.35 -1.49
N TYR A 254 -3.75 9.08 -2.32
CA TYR A 254 -3.88 8.20 -3.48
C TYR A 254 -3.51 6.78 -3.13
N LEU A 255 -4.33 5.83 -3.56
CA LEU A 255 -4.04 4.41 -3.37
C LEU A 255 -3.07 3.91 -4.45
N VAL A 256 -2.05 3.22 -4.02
CA VAL A 256 -1.09 2.54 -4.89
C VAL A 256 -1.03 1.07 -4.49
N LYS A 257 -1.30 0.17 -5.46
CA LYS A 257 -1.17 -1.27 -5.24
C LYS A 257 0.17 -1.77 -5.75
N VAL A 258 0.79 -2.57 -4.94
CA VAL A 258 2.11 -3.15 -5.18
C VAL A 258 2.03 -4.66 -5.04
N ASN A 259 2.28 -5.40 -6.10
CA ASN A 259 2.41 -6.86 -6.01
C ASN A 259 3.76 -7.21 -5.39
N LEU A 260 3.74 -8.11 -4.42
CA LEU A 260 4.93 -8.56 -3.71
C LEU A 260 5.57 -9.75 -4.45
N ASN A 261 6.88 -9.68 -4.62
CA ASN A 261 7.66 -10.79 -5.16
C ASN A 261 8.20 -11.64 -3.99
N ASN A 262 8.00 -12.96 -4.05
CA ASN A 262 8.63 -13.90 -3.13
C ASN A 262 8.36 -13.60 -1.63
N THR A 263 7.13 -13.64 -1.24
CA THR A 263 6.67 -13.28 0.13
C THR A 263 6.98 -14.38 1.13
N GLY A 264 7.90 -15.12 1.23
CA GLY A 264 8.21 -16.13 2.26
C GLY A 264 7.04 -16.46 3.24
N SER A 265 7.08 -17.56 3.91
CA SER A 265 6.00 -18.07 4.79
C SER A 265 5.69 -17.21 6.04
N LYS A 266 6.45 -16.14 6.27
CA LYS A 266 6.29 -15.27 7.46
C LYS A 266 5.48 -14.00 7.22
N VAL A 267 5.07 -13.74 5.98
CA VAL A 267 4.32 -12.55 5.60
C VAL A 267 2.85 -12.90 5.49
N LEU A 268 2.04 -12.23 6.29
CA LEU A 268 0.60 -12.49 6.38
C LEU A 268 -0.20 -11.26 5.93
N SER A 269 -1.38 -11.50 5.40
CA SER A 269 -2.38 -10.46 5.17
C SER A 269 -2.69 -9.72 6.48
N GLY A 270 -2.92 -8.43 6.40
CA GLY A 270 -3.16 -7.57 7.56
C GLY A 270 -1.92 -6.89 8.14
N MET A 271 -0.70 -7.30 7.77
CA MET A 271 0.54 -6.68 8.27
C MET A 271 0.74 -5.28 7.72
N PHE A 272 1.24 -4.38 8.57
CA PHE A 272 1.61 -3.02 8.18
C PHE A 272 3.04 -2.99 7.62
N VAL A 273 3.19 -2.22 6.57
CA VAL A 273 4.45 -2.06 5.84
C VAL A 273 4.75 -0.60 5.55
N ASN A 274 6.02 -0.35 5.27
CA ASN A 274 6.48 0.89 4.69
C ASN A 274 6.99 0.62 3.27
N VAL A 275 6.41 1.28 2.28
CA VAL A 275 6.80 1.14 0.87
C VAL A 275 7.70 2.30 0.49
N GLN A 276 8.86 2.00 -0.07
CA GLN A 276 9.83 2.96 -0.56
C GLN A 276 9.80 2.96 -2.09
N PHE A 277 9.33 4.07 -2.66
CA PHE A 277 9.26 4.29 -4.09
C PHE A 277 10.53 5.05 -4.52
N PRO A 278 11.40 4.49 -5.38
CA PRO A 278 12.55 5.21 -5.87
C PRO A 278 12.08 6.37 -6.73
N ILE A 279 12.50 7.59 -6.42
CA ILE A 279 12.27 8.74 -7.28
C ILE A 279 13.41 8.74 -8.31
N ALA A 280 13.06 8.49 -9.58
CA ALA A 280 13.98 8.84 -10.67
C ALA A 280 14.10 10.37 -10.64
N ASN A 281 15.32 10.88 -10.41
CA ASN A 281 15.63 12.29 -10.39
C ASN A 281 14.73 13.06 -11.36
N LYS A 282 13.97 14.03 -10.86
CA LYS A 282 13.43 15.09 -11.69
C LYS A 282 14.61 15.72 -12.41
N LEU A 283 14.76 15.35 -13.67
CA LEU A 283 15.67 15.99 -14.58
C LEU A 283 15.54 17.51 -14.44
N GLN A 284 16.66 18.13 -14.04
CA GLN A 284 17.03 19.49 -14.38
C GLN A 284 15.92 20.55 -14.20
N VAL A 285 15.64 20.89 -12.97
CA VAL A 285 15.39 22.28 -12.65
C VAL A 285 16.67 22.78 -12.00
N GLU A 286 17.35 23.67 -12.73
CA GLU A 286 18.50 24.47 -12.38
C GLU A 286 19.27 24.06 -11.12
N LYS A 287 20.53 23.69 -11.28
CA LYS A 287 21.53 23.57 -10.25
C LYS A 287 21.46 24.71 -9.23
N SER A 288 20.54 24.61 -8.32
CA SER A 288 20.69 25.11 -6.98
C SER A 288 21.42 23.99 -6.23
N GLN A 289 22.74 24.00 -6.31
CA GLN A 289 23.62 23.18 -5.51
C GLN A 289 23.37 23.49 -4.04
N THR A 290 22.44 22.78 -3.45
CA THR A 290 22.45 22.50 -2.02
C THR A 290 22.47 20.99 -1.90
N ASP A 291 23.67 20.40 -2.10
CA ASP A 291 23.98 19.08 -1.54
C ASP A 291 23.51 19.14 -0.09
N LYS A 292 22.47 18.37 0.25
CA LYS A 292 22.00 18.30 1.62
C LYS A 292 23.14 17.74 2.46
N VAL A 293 23.74 18.62 3.22
CA VAL A 293 24.80 18.27 4.15
C VAL A 293 24.14 17.68 5.38
N VAL A 294 24.42 16.42 5.68
CA VAL A 294 23.98 15.77 6.92
C VAL A 294 25.19 15.39 7.76
N VAL A 295 25.08 15.60 9.06
CA VAL A 295 26.14 15.27 10.03
C VAL A 295 25.56 14.43 11.18
N PRO A 296 26.31 13.50 11.76
CA PRO A 296 25.88 12.76 12.94
C PRO A 296 25.60 13.71 14.11
N GLN A 297 24.53 13.47 14.84
CA GLN A 297 24.19 14.26 16.02
C GLN A 297 25.31 14.26 17.07
N SER A 298 26.11 13.19 17.12
CA SER A 298 27.27 13.06 18.02
C SER A 298 28.42 14.00 17.71
N ALA A 299 28.51 14.54 16.48
CA ALA A 299 29.54 15.50 16.08
C ALA A 299 29.17 16.94 16.41
N LEU A 300 27.94 17.21 16.82
CA LEU A 300 27.43 18.54 17.10
C LEU A 300 27.80 18.96 18.53
N VAL A 301 28.23 20.20 18.66
CA VAL A 301 28.54 20.86 19.93
C VAL A 301 27.52 21.95 20.19
N GLN A 302 26.90 21.90 21.36
CA GLN A 302 25.96 22.94 21.80
C GLN A 302 26.58 23.88 22.80
N GLN A 303 26.46 25.19 22.57
CA GLN A 303 26.80 26.24 23.54
C GLN A 303 25.62 27.20 23.68
N GLY A 304 24.89 27.06 24.79
CA GLY A 304 23.64 27.79 24.94
C GLY A 304 22.60 27.42 23.87
N GLN A 305 22.18 28.38 23.08
CA GLN A 305 21.22 28.18 21.97
C GLN A 305 21.89 27.95 20.61
N LEU A 306 23.22 27.97 20.56
CA LEU A 306 23.96 27.81 19.31
C LEU A 306 24.45 26.38 19.17
N THR A 307 24.27 25.82 17.97
CA THR A 307 24.79 24.52 17.58
C THR A 307 25.94 24.71 16.61
N GLY A 308 27.06 24.04 16.86
CA GLY A 308 28.26 24.15 16.04
C GLY A 308 28.90 22.78 15.79
N ILE A 309 29.91 22.76 14.93
CA ILE A 309 30.75 21.60 14.65
C ILE A 309 32.22 22.05 14.57
N TYR A 310 33.14 21.17 14.94
CA TYR A 310 34.55 21.41 14.74
C TYR A 310 34.96 21.00 13.32
N THR A 311 35.56 21.91 12.58
CA THR A 311 36.19 21.66 11.27
C THR A 311 37.73 21.76 11.40
N ILE A 312 38.44 21.29 10.39
CA ILE A 312 39.88 21.32 10.33
C ILE A 312 40.34 22.60 9.66
N GLY A 313 41.09 23.41 10.37
CA GLY A 313 41.73 24.62 9.83
C GLY A 313 43.16 24.37 9.38
N ASN A 314 43.76 25.42 8.77
CA ASN A 314 45.17 25.40 8.38
C ASN A 314 46.09 25.06 9.60
N LYS A 315 47.15 24.30 9.35
CA LYS A 315 48.10 23.84 10.39
C LYS A 315 47.51 22.88 11.42
N ASN A 316 46.49 22.08 11.04
CA ASN A 316 45.86 21.08 11.91
C ASN A 316 45.35 21.68 13.23
N ILE A 317 44.53 22.71 13.14
CA ILE A 317 43.83 23.29 14.29
C ILE A 317 42.32 23.04 14.17
N ALA A 318 41.67 22.79 15.31
CA ALA A 318 40.22 22.67 15.38
C ALA A 318 39.56 24.07 15.31
N ILE A 319 38.64 24.30 14.38
CA ILE A 319 37.88 25.53 14.28
C ILE A 319 36.44 25.24 14.57
N LEU A 320 35.88 25.86 15.61
CA LEU A 320 34.44 25.79 15.89
C LEU A 320 33.67 26.66 14.91
N ARG A 321 32.79 26.03 14.18
CA ARG A 321 31.92 26.70 13.21
C ARG A 321 30.44 26.55 13.59
N TRP A 322 29.73 27.65 13.68
CA TRP A 322 28.32 27.65 14.01
C TRP A 322 27.50 27.25 12.81
N LEU A 323 26.49 26.38 13.05
CA LEU A 323 25.64 25.81 12.04
C LEU A 323 24.20 26.29 12.22
N ARG A 324 23.52 26.45 11.10
CA ARG A 324 22.07 26.48 11.07
C ARG A 324 21.59 25.06 10.73
N ILE A 325 20.95 24.43 11.70
CA ILE A 325 20.46 23.06 11.55
C ILE A 325 19.03 23.04 11.01
N GLY A 326 18.70 21.98 10.26
CA GLY A 326 17.38 21.69 9.70
C GLY A 326 16.69 20.55 10.42
N LYS A 327 16.12 19.60 9.66
CA LYS A 327 15.41 18.44 10.19
C LYS A 327 16.40 17.38 10.71
N THR A 328 15.97 16.67 11.75
CA THR A 328 16.70 15.52 12.28
C THR A 328 16.15 14.22 11.69
N PHE A 329 17.01 13.36 11.16
CA PHE A 329 16.68 12.07 10.56
C PHE A 329 17.36 10.96 11.35
N GLY A 330 16.66 10.35 12.30
CA GLY A 330 17.25 9.34 13.19
C GLY A 330 18.45 9.90 13.99
N ASN A 331 19.67 9.43 13.70
CA ASN A 331 20.92 9.89 14.34
C ASN A 331 21.68 10.94 13.51
N GLN A 332 21.09 11.47 12.44
CA GLN A 332 21.68 12.48 11.56
C GLN A 332 20.88 13.78 11.59
N VAL A 333 21.56 14.91 11.45
CA VAL A 333 20.97 16.24 11.44
C VAL A 333 21.34 16.96 10.15
N GLU A 334 20.35 17.52 9.46
CA GLU A 334 20.52 18.34 8.27
C GLU A 334 21.18 19.68 8.63
N VAL A 335 22.20 20.07 7.88
CA VAL A 335 22.87 21.36 8.01
C VAL A 335 22.40 22.26 6.86
N LEU A 336 21.65 23.29 7.17
CA LEU A 336 21.15 24.26 6.21
C LEU A 336 22.21 25.29 5.78
N SER A 337 23.11 25.64 6.67
CA SER A 337 24.23 26.54 6.39
C SER A 337 25.34 26.43 7.44
N GLY A 338 26.55 26.84 7.07
CA GLY A 338 27.71 26.85 7.95
C GLY A 338 28.74 25.74 7.68
N LEU A 339 28.43 24.78 6.80
CA LEU A 339 29.35 23.72 6.38
C LEU A 339 29.17 23.46 4.88
N SER A 340 30.27 23.30 4.15
CA SER A 340 30.27 23.05 2.69
C SER A 340 30.48 21.56 2.40
N ALA A 341 29.94 21.07 1.28
CA ALA A 341 29.93 19.64 0.92
C ALA A 341 31.30 18.98 0.79
N ASN A 342 32.37 19.75 0.63
CA ASN A 342 33.73 19.23 0.48
C ASN A 342 34.60 19.41 1.72
N GLU A 343 34.04 19.82 2.85
CA GLU A 343 34.78 20.06 4.07
C GLU A 343 34.83 18.81 4.96
N GLN A 344 35.94 18.68 5.69
CA GLN A 344 36.10 17.65 6.71
C GLN A 344 35.73 18.20 8.09
N TYR A 345 35.04 17.40 8.87
CA TYR A 345 34.65 17.74 10.22
C TYR A 345 35.10 16.66 11.22
N ILE A 346 35.25 17.05 12.47
CA ILE A 346 35.67 16.16 13.57
C ILE A 346 34.45 15.44 14.11
N VAL A 347 34.46 14.10 14.07
CA VAL A 347 33.40 13.25 14.60
C VAL A 347 33.56 12.97 16.09
N SER A 348 34.82 12.74 16.52
CA SER A 348 35.15 12.47 17.90
C SER A 348 36.59 12.91 18.21
N ALA A 349 36.87 13.20 19.45
CA ALA A 349 38.19 13.57 19.95
C ALA A 349 38.47 12.85 21.27
N ASP A 350 39.73 12.51 21.51
CA ASP A 350 40.19 11.86 22.75
C ASP A 350 40.35 12.84 23.94
N GLY A 351 40.06 14.13 23.72
CA GLY A 351 40.10 15.19 24.71
C GLY A 351 39.08 16.29 24.46
N LYS A 352 38.98 17.25 25.41
CA LYS A 352 38.08 18.39 25.27
C LYS A 352 38.58 19.34 24.20
N LEU A 353 37.86 19.44 23.08
CA LEU A 353 38.16 20.40 22.00
C LEU A 353 37.76 21.83 22.41
N TYR A 354 38.59 22.77 22.01
CA TYR A 354 38.31 24.20 22.03
C TYR A 354 38.73 24.85 20.70
N ASN A 355 38.20 26.02 20.42
CA ASN A 355 38.51 26.72 19.18
C ASN A 355 39.98 27.13 19.14
N GLY A 356 40.74 26.67 18.13
CA GLY A 356 42.20 26.88 18.02
C GLY A 356 43.05 25.74 18.58
N ALA A 357 42.47 24.66 19.12
CA ALA A 357 43.22 23.51 19.62
C ALA A 357 44.04 22.81 18.52
N LYS A 358 45.30 22.46 18.80
CA LYS A 358 46.11 21.62 17.91
C LYS A 358 45.54 20.21 17.87
N ILE A 359 45.39 19.64 16.69
CA ILE A 359 44.82 18.31 16.48
C ILE A 359 45.77 17.41 15.70
N SER A 360 45.71 16.11 15.99
CA SER A 360 46.33 15.06 15.19
C SER A 360 45.25 14.15 14.64
N ILE A 361 45.19 13.97 13.34
CA ILE A 361 44.20 13.14 12.66
C ILE A 361 44.65 11.69 12.79
N GLN A 362 43.74 10.83 13.28
CA GLN A 362 43.92 9.38 13.38
C GLN A 362 43.20 8.66 12.25
#